data_f5793c52420277e80fd6c25cba12f4dd
#
_entry.id   f5793c52420277e80fd6c25cba12f4dd
#
_cell.length_a   1.000
_cell.length_b   1.000
_cell.length_c   1.000
_cell.angle_alpha   90.00
_cell.angle_beta   90.00
_cell.angle_gamma   90.00
#
_symmetry.space_group_name_H-M   'P 1'
#
loop_
_entity.id
_entity.type
_entity.pdbx_description
1 polymer ?
#
loop_
_entity_poly.entity_id
_entity_poly.type
_entity_poly.pdbx_seq_one_letter_code
_entity_poly.pdbx_strand_id
1 'polypeptide(L)'
;MEGFIALASFSLAYAFIVLLGLILLLNILGLPANWVVVLLVVLWKFLHPAAGALDVWFWIMFLGLAVLGEVLEMGVQVMNARRHGSSTSGTVAGMVGAIAGAIFLAPLFFGLGAFIGALAGAWLGCLVMELLRGRPGKEAFDAAF
;
A
#
# COMPACT_ATOMS: atom_id res chain seq x y z
N MET A 1 13.01 21.42 -34.72
CA MET A 1 11.77 20.92 -34.12
C MET A 1 11.99 19.59 -33.39
N GLU A 2 12.72 18.66 -33.97
CA GLU A 2 13.03 17.34 -33.35
C GLU A 2 13.79 17.44 -32.01
N GLY A 3 14.78 18.33 -31.91
CA GLY A 3 15.53 18.51 -30.66
C GLY A 3 14.67 19.04 -29.48
N PHE A 4 13.69 19.89 -29.78
CA PHE A 4 12.76 20.39 -28.76
C PHE A 4 11.81 19.29 -28.28
N ILE A 5 11.30 18.47 -29.20
CA ILE A 5 10.44 17.32 -28.85
C ILE A 5 11.21 16.30 -28.02
N ALA A 6 12.47 16.00 -28.41
CA ALA A 6 13.33 15.10 -27.64
C ALA A 6 13.59 15.65 -26.22
N LEU A 7 13.93 16.92 -26.08
CA LEU A 7 14.15 17.54 -24.78
C LEU A 7 12.89 17.50 -23.90
N ALA A 8 11.73 17.79 -24.47
CA ALA A 8 10.46 17.75 -23.76
C ALA A 8 10.10 16.34 -23.29
N SER A 9 10.35 15.29 -24.12
CA SER A 9 10.09 13.91 -23.74
C SER A 9 11.03 13.42 -22.63
N PHE A 10 12.31 13.82 -22.66
CA PHE A 10 13.25 13.52 -21.58
C PHE A 10 12.83 14.21 -20.28
N SER A 11 12.45 15.50 -20.33
CA SER A 11 12.02 16.24 -19.15
C SER A 11 10.77 15.60 -18.51
N LEU A 12 9.82 15.15 -19.33
CA LEU A 12 8.61 14.46 -18.87
C LEU A 12 8.93 13.14 -18.21
N ALA A 13 9.85 12.33 -18.79
CA ALA A 13 10.28 11.07 -18.21
C ALA A 13 10.98 11.27 -16.86
N TYR A 14 11.88 12.26 -16.76
CA TYR A 14 12.52 12.61 -15.48
C TYR A 14 11.50 13.05 -14.43
N ALA A 15 10.56 13.92 -14.78
CA ALA A 15 9.51 14.37 -13.87
C ALA A 15 8.67 13.18 -13.38
N PHE A 16 8.36 12.24 -14.26
CA PHE A 16 7.65 11.02 -13.91
C PHE A 16 8.44 10.14 -12.92
N ILE A 17 9.73 9.92 -13.15
CA ILE A 17 10.60 9.14 -12.23
C ILE A 17 10.66 9.81 -10.85
N VAL A 18 10.81 11.13 -10.80
CA VAL A 18 10.80 11.88 -9.54
C VAL A 18 9.46 11.72 -8.83
N LEU A 19 8.35 11.80 -9.54
CA LEU A 19 7.01 11.56 -9.01
C LEU A 19 6.89 10.15 -8.39
N LEU A 20 7.36 9.11 -9.09
CA LEU A 20 7.36 7.75 -8.55
C LEU A 20 8.19 7.64 -7.27
N GLY A 21 9.35 8.29 -7.22
CA GLY A 21 10.19 8.35 -6.02
C GLY A 21 9.50 9.02 -4.84
N LEU A 22 8.80 10.14 -5.09
CA LEU A 22 8.01 10.84 -4.07
C LEU A 22 6.86 9.98 -3.55
N ILE A 23 6.19 9.23 -4.44
CA ILE A 23 5.10 8.32 -4.06
C ILE A 23 5.64 7.18 -3.18
N LEU A 24 6.82 6.64 -3.48
CA LEU A 24 7.42 5.61 -2.63
C LEU A 24 7.69 6.09 -1.20
N LEU A 25 7.91 7.39 -0.97
CA LEU A 25 8.04 7.93 0.39
C LEU A 25 6.74 7.79 1.20
N LEU A 26 5.58 7.64 0.56
CA LEU A 26 4.32 7.41 1.24
C LEU A 26 4.26 6.06 1.96
N ASN A 27 5.13 5.10 1.61
CA ASN A 27 5.28 3.85 2.37
C ASN A 27 5.69 4.10 3.82
N ILE A 28 6.42 5.21 4.11
CA ILE A 28 6.78 5.59 5.48
C ILE A 28 5.52 5.88 6.32
N LEU A 29 4.44 6.31 5.66
CA LEU A 29 3.14 6.58 6.28
C LEU A 29 2.23 5.33 6.31
N GLY A 30 2.72 4.16 5.90
CA GLY A 30 1.95 2.91 5.83
C GLY A 30 0.92 2.89 4.69
N LEU A 31 1.10 3.71 3.66
CA LEU A 31 0.25 3.72 2.46
C LEU A 31 0.77 2.71 1.44
N PRO A 32 -0.11 1.99 0.70
CA PRO A 32 0.31 0.97 -0.27
C PRO A 32 0.92 1.59 -1.54
N ALA A 33 2.01 2.34 -1.37
CA ALA A 33 2.63 3.12 -2.43
C ALA A 33 3.21 2.24 -3.54
N ASN A 34 3.62 1.01 -3.24
CA ASN A 34 4.13 0.05 -4.22
C ASN A 34 3.11 -0.19 -5.34
N TRP A 35 1.84 -0.39 -5.00
CA TRP A 35 0.76 -0.63 -5.97
C TRP A 35 0.39 0.62 -6.75
N VAL A 36 0.46 1.80 -6.13
CA VAL A 36 0.26 3.08 -6.83
C VAL A 36 1.35 3.28 -7.88
N VAL A 37 2.60 2.98 -7.55
CA VAL A 37 3.73 3.04 -8.50
C VAL A 37 3.52 2.06 -9.66
N VAL A 38 3.11 0.80 -9.37
CA VAL A 38 2.80 -0.19 -10.41
C VAL A 38 1.72 0.35 -11.36
N LEU A 39 0.64 0.87 -10.82
CA LEU A 39 -0.48 1.41 -11.61
C LEU A 39 -0.05 2.58 -12.50
N LEU A 40 0.76 3.50 -11.97
CA LEU A 40 1.28 4.63 -12.72
C LEU A 40 2.23 4.21 -13.85
N VAL A 41 3.10 3.22 -13.63
CA VAL A 41 3.99 2.69 -14.67
C VAL A 41 3.20 1.98 -15.76
N VAL A 42 2.14 1.22 -15.40
CA VAL A 42 1.21 0.64 -16.38
C VAL A 42 0.55 1.75 -17.21
N LEU A 43 0.01 2.77 -16.56
CA LEU A 43 -0.62 3.91 -17.23
C LEU A 43 0.38 4.63 -18.16
N TRP A 44 1.62 4.84 -17.70
CA TRP A 44 2.68 5.43 -18.51
C TRP A 44 2.94 4.62 -19.79
N LYS A 45 2.98 3.28 -19.69
CA LYS A 45 3.16 2.40 -20.86
C LYS A 45 2.00 2.53 -21.85
N PHE A 46 0.76 2.67 -21.36
CA PHE A 46 -0.38 2.89 -22.23
C PHE A 46 -0.32 4.24 -22.97
N LEU A 47 0.13 5.29 -22.30
CA LEU A 47 0.28 6.62 -22.88
C LEU A 47 1.48 6.73 -23.82
N HIS A 48 2.50 5.89 -23.63
CA HIS A 48 3.75 5.88 -24.41
C HIS A 48 4.04 4.47 -24.96
N PRO A 49 3.26 3.98 -25.95
CA PRO A 49 3.40 2.60 -26.47
C PRO A 49 4.78 2.33 -27.07
N ALA A 50 5.44 3.37 -27.59
CA ALA A 50 6.78 3.29 -28.21
C ALA A 50 7.93 3.19 -27.20
N ALA A 51 7.67 3.20 -25.88
CA ALA A 51 8.68 2.99 -24.85
C ALA A 51 9.15 1.52 -24.89
N GLY A 52 10.11 1.22 -25.75
CA GLY A 52 10.62 -0.13 -25.99
C GLY A 52 11.40 -0.76 -24.80
N ALA A 53 11.77 0.07 -23.82
CA ALA A 53 12.49 -0.38 -22.62
C ALA A 53 11.62 -1.18 -21.62
N LEU A 54 10.29 -1.17 -21.77
CA LEU A 54 9.36 -1.87 -20.87
C LEU A 54 9.00 -3.24 -21.48
N ASP A 55 9.97 -4.12 -21.57
CA ASP A 55 9.84 -5.48 -22.05
C ASP A 55 9.29 -6.44 -20.97
N VAL A 56 9.17 -7.73 -21.32
CA VAL A 56 8.66 -8.76 -20.40
C VAL A 56 9.57 -8.91 -19.18
N TRP A 57 10.88 -8.81 -19.34
CA TRP A 57 11.83 -8.93 -18.24
C TRP A 57 11.71 -7.76 -17.26
N PHE A 58 11.50 -6.55 -17.78
CA PHE A 58 11.20 -5.39 -16.93
C PHE A 58 9.99 -5.66 -16.05
N TRP A 59 8.88 -6.15 -16.63
CA TRP A 59 7.66 -6.42 -15.86
C TRP A 59 7.84 -7.50 -14.80
N ILE A 60 8.56 -8.59 -15.12
CA ILE A 60 8.85 -9.66 -14.16
C ILE A 60 9.64 -9.09 -12.96
N MET A 61 10.71 -8.35 -13.23
CA MET A 61 11.56 -7.76 -12.19
C MET A 61 10.80 -6.69 -11.39
N PHE A 62 10.06 -5.84 -12.06
CA PHE A 62 9.32 -4.74 -11.45
C PHE A 62 8.20 -5.23 -10.53
N LEU A 63 7.37 -6.15 -10.99
CA LEU A 63 6.32 -6.77 -10.19
C LEU A 63 6.91 -7.64 -9.07
N GLY A 64 7.99 -8.36 -9.34
CA GLY A 64 8.70 -9.12 -8.32
C GLY A 64 9.21 -8.24 -7.18
N LEU A 65 9.80 -7.07 -7.50
CA LEU A 65 10.23 -6.10 -6.49
C LEU A 65 9.05 -5.48 -5.74
N ALA A 66 7.94 -5.19 -6.42
CA ALA A 66 6.74 -4.66 -5.76
C ALA A 66 6.16 -5.67 -4.75
N VAL A 67 6.06 -6.94 -5.13
CA VAL A 67 5.59 -8.02 -4.25
C VAL A 67 6.56 -8.23 -3.08
N LEU A 68 7.88 -8.22 -3.36
CA LEU A 68 8.88 -8.34 -2.31
C LEU A 68 8.79 -7.20 -1.30
N GLY A 69 8.62 -5.96 -1.79
CA GLY A 69 8.41 -4.78 -0.95
C GLY A 69 7.19 -4.94 -0.05
N GLU A 70 6.08 -5.41 -0.61
CA GLU A 70 4.84 -5.67 0.14
C GLU A 70 5.02 -6.73 1.23
N VAL A 71 5.69 -7.84 0.91
CA VAL A 71 5.97 -8.90 1.89
C VAL A 71 6.85 -8.39 3.03
N LEU A 72 7.85 -7.59 2.74
CA LEU A 72 8.73 -6.99 3.76
C LEU A 72 7.94 -6.00 4.63
N GLU A 73 7.11 -5.16 4.03
CA GLU A 73 6.25 -4.21 4.75
C GLU A 73 5.28 -4.94 5.69
N MET A 74 4.57 -5.97 5.19
CA MET A 74 3.73 -6.83 6.03
C MET A 74 4.52 -7.47 7.17
N GLY A 75 5.72 -7.95 6.90
CA GLY A 75 6.61 -8.52 7.92
C GLY A 75 6.89 -7.52 9.04
N VAL A 76 7.25 -6.29 8.69
CA VAL A 76 7.52 -5.22 9.66
C VAL A 76 6.25 -4.87 10.46
N GLN A 77 5.10 -4.75 9.80
CA GLN A 77 3.82 -4.45 10.44
C GLN A 77 3.43 -5.53 11.46
N VAL A 78 3.55 -6.82 11.09
CA VAL A 78 3.28 -7.95 12.00
C VAL A 78 4.23 -7.95 13.19
N MET A 79 5.53 -7.69 12.96
CA MET A 79 6.51 -7.60 14.05
C MET A 79 6.20 -6.45 15.00
N ASN A 80 5.78 -5.31 14.46
CA ASN A 80 5.40 -4.15 15.26
C ASN A 80 4.14 -4.43 16.10
N ALA A 81 3.10 -4.98 15.49
CA ALA A 81 1.87 -5.38 16.18
C ALA A 81 2.14 -6.33 17.36
N ARG A 82 3.04 -7.31 17.18
CA ARG A 82 3.46 -8.22 18.26
C ARG A 82 4.18 -7.51 19.39
N ARG A 83 5.00 -6.50 19.10
CA ARG A 83 5.70 -5.71 20.13
C ARG A 83 4.73 -4.93 21.02
N HIS A 84 3.58 -4.51 20.49
CA HIS A 84 2.52 -3.83 21.22
C HIS A 84 1.53 -4.79 21.90
N GLY A 85 1.85 -6.08 21.96
CA GLY A 85 1.09 -7.09 22.69
C GLY A 85 -0.10 -7.69 21.93
N SER A 86 -0.25 -7.40 20.65
CA SER A 86 -1.28 -8.02 19.83
C SER A 86 -1.01 -9.54 19.68
N SER A 87 -2.06 -10.33 19.84
CA SER A 87 -1.97 -11.78 19.58
C SER A 87 -1.93 -12.05 18.07
N THR A 88 -1.44 -13.22 17.67
CA THR A 88 -1.43 -13.60 16.24
C THR A 88 -2.83 -13.58 15.64
N SER A 89 -3.85 -14.01 16.39
CA SER A 89 -5.25 -13.97 15.96
C SER A 89 -5.81 -12.54 15.92
N GLY A 90 -5.41 -11.68 16.86
CA GLY A 90 -5.72 -10.25 16.82
C GLY A 90 -5.15 -9.57 15.58
N THR A 91 -3.89 -9.85 15.27
CA THR A 91 -3.24 -9.33 14.04
C THR A 91 -3.95 -9.80 12.76
N VAL A 92 -4.28 -11.11 12.66
CA VAL A 92 -5.02 -11.65 11.51
C VAL A 92 -6.41 -11.05 11.40
N ALA A 93 -7.13 -10.92 12.52
CA ALA A 93 -8.44 -10.30 12.54
C ALA A 93 -8.38 -8.81 12.16
N GLY A 94 -7.32 -8.11 12.57
CA GLY A 94 -7.04 -6.74 12.13
C GLY A 94 -6.84 -6.64 10.62
N MET A 95 -6.06 -7.55 10.01
CA MET A 95 -5.87 -7.59 8.56
C MET A 95 -7.19 -7.84 7.80
N VAL A 96 -7.99 -8.81 8.26
CA VAL A 96 -9.30 -9.10 7.67
C VAL A 96 -10.24 -7.89 7.84
N GLY A 97 -10.23 -7.28 9.02
CA GLY A 97 -11.00 -6.07 9.32
C GLY A 97 -10.59 -4.89 8.43
N ALA A 98 -9.28 -4.71 8.19
CA ALA A 98 -8.77 -3.67 7.28
C ALA A 98 -9.31 -3.85 5.86
N ILE A 99 -9.24 -5.07 5.32
CA ILE A 99 -9.74 -5.38 3.97
C ILE A 99 -11.25 -5.13 3.90
N ALA A 100 -12.00 -5.65 4.86
CA ALA A 100 -13.45 -5.47 4.92
C ALA A 100 -13.82 -3.98 5.02
N GLY A 101 -13.18 -3.24 5.93
CA GLY A 101 -13.42 -1.82 6.11
C GLY A 101 -13.07 -0.99 4.87
N ALA A 102 -11.95 -1.31 4.21
CA ALA A 102 -11.57 -0.67 2.96
C ALA A 102 -12.63 -0.87 1.88
N ILE A 103 -13.11 -2.10 1.68
CA ILE A 103 -14.12 -2.41 0.67
C ILE A 103 -15.45 -1.71 0.98
N PHE A 104 -15.88 -1.74 2.25
CA PHE A 104 -17.15 -1.14 2.66
C PHE A 104 -17.18 0.38 2.50
N LEU A 105 -16.08 1.06 2.84
CA LEU A 105 -16.01 2.51 2.78
C LEU A 105 -15.39 3.05 1.46
N ALA A 106 -14.90 2.17 0.57
CA ALA A 106 -14.31 2.58 -0.71
C ALA A 106 -15.20 3.53 -1.54
N PRO A 107 -16.54 3.35 -1.64
CA PRO A 107 -17.39 4.24 -2.41
C PRO A 107 -17.49 5.66 -1.84
N LEU A 108 -17.12 5.85 -0.58
CA LEU A 108 -17.20 7.15 0.07
C LEU A 108 -15.97 8.00 -0.27
N PHE A 109 -16.21 9.29 -0.52
CA PHE A 109 -15.17 10.30 -0.71
C PHE A 109 -14.12 9.97 -1.79
N PHE A 110 -14.54 9.43 -2.95
CA PHE A 110 -13.64 9.16 -4.09
C PHE A 110 -12.42 8.29 -3.74
N GLY A 111 -12.59 7.29 -2.86
CA GLY A 111 -11.54 6.37 -2.46
C GLY A 111 -10.85 6.70 -1.12
N LEU A 112 -10.97 7.91 -0.60
CA LEU A 112 -10.47 8.23 0.75
C LEU A 112 -11.19 7.41 1.83
N GLY A 113 -12.44 7.03 1.57
CA GLY A 113 -13.19 6.13 2.44
C GLY A 113 -12.52 4.76 2.60
N ALA A 114 -11.88 4.25 1.57
CA ALA A 114 -11.13 2.99 1.67
C ALA A 114 -9.99 3.07 2.69
N PHE A 115 -9.26 4.19 2.72
CA PHE A 115 -8.19 4.41 3.69
C PHE A 115 -8.71 4.49 5.13
N ILE A 116 -9.74 5.31 5.36
CA ILE A 116 -10.39 5.43 6.68
C ILE A 116 -10.98 4.09 7.10
N GLY A 117 -11.61 3.38 6.15
CA GLY A 117 -12.19 2.07 6.37
C GLY A 117 -11.14 1.02 6.73
N ALA A 118 -10.00 1.03 6.06
CA ALA A 118 -8.90 0.13 6.39
C ALA A 118 -8.38 0.35 7.81
N LEU A 119 -8.14 1.59 8.21
CA LEU A 119 -7.66 1.93 9.55
C LEU A 119 -8.69 1.54 10.63
N ALA A 120 -9.94 1.97 10.47
CA ALA A 120 -11.00 1.65 11.41
C ALA A 120 -11.27 0.14 11.49
N GLY A 121 -11.27 -0.53 10.35
CA GLY A 121 -11.47 -1.97 10.25
C GLY A 121 -10.33 -2.78 10.87
N ALA A 122 -9.07 -2.35 10.68
CA ALA A 122 -7.93 -2.97 11.33
C ALA A 122 -8.03 -2.91 12.85
N TRP A 123 -8.30 -1.71 13.35
CA TRP A 123 -8.45 -1.48 14.78
C TRP A 123 -9.62 -2.28 15.39
N LEU A 124 -10.80 -2.20 14.78
CA LEU A 124 -11.98 -2.92 15.23
C LEU A 124 -11.79 -4.44 15.17
N GLY A 125 -11.21 -4.95 14.09
CA GLY A 125 -10.95 -6.39 13.92
C GLY A 125 -10.02 -6.92 14.99
N CYS A 126 -8.92 -6.23 15.28
CA CYS A 126 -8.00 -6.59 16.34
C CYS A 126 -8.69 -6.52 17.71
N LEU A 127 -9.36 -5.40 18.04
CA LEU A 127 -10.05 -5.19 19.31
C LEU A 127 -11.09 -6.28 19.59
N VAL A 128 -11.97 -6.56 18.63
CA VAL A 128 -13.00 -7.60 18.76
C VAL A 128 -12.38 -8.96 19.03
N MET A 129 -11.33 -9.32 18.31
CA MET A 129 -10.66 -10.60 18.51
C MET A 129 -9.99 -10.71 19.88
N GLU A 130 -9.34 -9.65 20.35
CA GLU A 130 -8.70 -9.66 21.68
C GLU A 130 -9.74 -9.75 22.81
N LEU A 131 -10.89 -9.06 22.65
CA LEU A 131 -12.02 -9.19 23.59
C LEU A 131 -12.62 -10.59 23.58
N LEU A 132 -12.81 -11.22 22.42
CA LEU A 132 -13.30 -12.59 22.29
C LEU A 132 -12.36 -13.62 22.92
N ARG A 133 -11.09 -13.31 23.03
CA ARG A 133 -10.08 -14.12 23.73
C ARG A 133 -10.09 -13.93 25.24
N GLY A 134 -10.98 -13.10 25.76
CA GLY A 134 -11.13 -12.86 27.20
C GLY A 134 -10.11 -11.87 27.77
N ARG A 135 -9.43 -11.07 26.95
CA ARG A 135 -8.57 -10.00 27.46
C ARG A 135 -9.40 -8.90 28.10
N PRO A 136 -8.92 -8.32 29.21
CA PRO A 136 -9.56 -7.11 29.79
C PRO A 136 -9.64 -6.00 28.74
N GLY A 137 -10.74 -5.26 28.74
CA GLY A 137 -11.02 -4.25 27.71
C GLY A 137 -9.90 -3.23 27.49
N LYS A 138 -9.20 -2.83 28.57
CA LYS A 138 -8.06 -1.91 28.49
C LYS A 138 -6.87 -2.53 27.73
N GLU A 139 -6.52 -3.79 28.06
CA GLU A 139 -5.42 -4.49 27.38
C GLU A 139 -5.75 -4.82 25.93
N ALA A 140 -7.02 -5.15 25.63
CA ALA A 140 -7.50 -5.36 24.28
C ALA A 140 -7.42 -4.07 23.43
N PHE A 141 -7.74 -2.94 24.03
CA PHE A 141 -7.63 -1.63 23.39
C PHE A 141 -6.17 -1.27 23.11
N ASP A 142 -5.28 -1.42 24.10
CA ASP A 142 -3.86 -1.13 23.95
C ASP A 142 -3.19 -2.06 22.91
N ALA A 143 -3.65 -3.30 22.79
CA ALA A 143 -3.16 -4.26 21.79
C ALA A 143 -3.66 -3.97 20.37
N ALA A 144 -4.77 -3.25 20.24
CA ALA A 144 -5.35 -2.87 18.95
C ALA A 144 -4.79 -1.55 18.41
N PHE A 145 -4.10 -0.76 19.22
CA PHE A 145 -3.53 0.53 18.86
C PHE A 145 -2.07 0.42 18.46
#